data_6a735c2700ca9c024156c5b90624895e
#
_entry.id   6a735c2700ca9c024156c5b90624895e
#
_cell.length_a   1.000
_cell.length_b   1.000
_cell.length_c   1.000
_cell.angle_alpha   90.00
_cell.angle_beta   90.00
_cell.angle_gamma   90.00
#
_symmetry.space_group_name_H-M   'P 1'
#
loop_
_entity.id
_entity.type
_entity.pdbx_description
1 polymer ?
#
loop_
_entity_poly.entity_id
_entity_poly.type
_entity_poly.pdbx_seq_one_letter_code
_entity_poly.pdbx_strand_id
1 'polypeptide(L)'
;MGVKGLYSYLKHYRNYIDPRQAAPKRIGIDAMSLLYRFKGDTKEIFNLLSELKNVGHKLFFVFDGKPPAEKEREVQNRKDQKTAAGAKAESIKSFLGSEAGDKIDAATRNLLEYSLERCTNQSWHMTRDSRRAFQDELWNHSIPYVKSLSEADDVLIDLSAAGKIDIVLTTDMDYILAGTGTLWIPTKKDTFFFEEIQLTDVLTGEGLTQAALLDAGLLCGTEERAAAKGIPCDKAFTYMRYYGSIEAVLNGNVRDLEIRQMFPDAEAVESARATCRPAEAYARMRPDHLERVKEFLDSL
;
A
#
# COMPACT_ATOMS: atom_id res chain seq x y z
N MET A 1 -0.13 -0.88 -3.54
CA MET A 1 0.46 -1.95 -4.37
C MET A 1 0.36 -3.15 -3.49
N GLY A 2 0.95 -4.23 -3.59
CA GLY A 2 0.76 -5.33 -2.67
C GLY A 2 0.15 -6.55 -3.36
N VAL A 3 -0.54 -7.39 -2.61
CA VAL A 3 -1.07 -8.68 -3.11
C VAL A 3 -2.09 -8.49 -4.22
N LYS A 4 -1.81 -9.12 -5.36
CA LYS A 4 -2.62 -8.99 -6.57
C LYS A 4 -4.04 -9.53 -6.37
N GLY A 5 -5.02 -8.67 -6.59
CA GLY A 5 -6.44 -9.02 -6.51
C GLY A 5 -7.03 -8.95 -5.10
N LEU A 6 -6.22 -8.82 -4.05
CA LEU A 6 -6.68 -8.80 -2.65
C LEU A 6 -7.65 -7.63 -2.39
N TYR A 7 -7.33 -6.42 -2.86
CA TYR A 7 -8.23 -5.27 -2.73
C TYR A 7 -9.61 -5.53 -3.35
N SER A 8 -9.66 -6.18 -4.51
CA SER A 8 -10.94 -6.52 -5.16
C SER A 8 -11.67 -7.65 -4.46
N TYR A 9 -10.92 -8.62 -3.90
CA TYR A 9 -11.48 -9.74 -3.16
C TYR A 9 -12.14 -9.26 -1.86
N LEU A 10 -11.47 -8.41 -1.09
CA LEU A 10 -11.94 -7.88 0.19
C LEU A 10 -13.00 -6.75 0.07
N LYS A 11 -13.54 -6.51 -1.14
CA LYS A 11 -14.51 -5.42 -1.37
C LYS A 11 -15.74 -5.45 -0.45
N HIS A 12 -16.14 -6.63 0.01
CA HIS A 12 -17.31 -6.82 0.88
C HIS A 12 -17.08 -6.36 2.32
N TYR A 13 -15.82 -6.21 2.73
CA TYR A 13 -15.41 -5.75 4.06
C TYR A 13 -15.08 -4.26 4.09
N ARG A 14 -15.30 -3.55 2.99
CA ARG A 14 -15.04 -2.10 2.90
C ARG A 14 -16.29 -1.32 3.27
N ASN A 15 -16.20 -0.57 4.34
CA ASN A 15 -17.23 0.36 4.78
C ASN A 15 -16.87 1.77 4.33
N TYR A 16 -17.79 2.48 3.71
CA TYR A 16 -17.57 3.89 3.36
C TYR A 16 -17.85 4.75 4.59
N ILE A 17 -16.87 5.51 5.01
CA ILE A 17 -16.93 6.37 6.18
C ILE A 17 -16.59 7.82 5.84
N ASP A 18 -17.18 8.75 6.58
CA ASP A 18 -16.72 10.13 6.67
C ASP A 18 -15.83 10.25 7.91
N PRO A 19 -14.50 10.41 7.75
CA PRO A 19 -13.58 10.47 8.89
C PRO A 19 -13.87 11.64 9.83
N ARG A 20 -14.56 12.69 9.37
CA ARG A 20 -14.95 13.84 10.20
C ARG A 20 -16.02 13.50 11.23
N GLN A 21 -16.74 12.39 11.05
CA GLN A 21 -17.76 11.90 11.99
C GLN A 21 -17.19 10.83 12.94
N ALA A 22 -15.98 10.38 12.71
CA ALA A 22 -15.33 9.41 13.60
C ALA A 22 -14.83 10.10 14.88
N ALA A 23 -14.85 9.36 15.99
CA ALA A 23 -14.18 9.82 17.22
C ALA A 23 -12.68 10.03 16.96
N PRO A 24 -12.02 10.96 17.70
CA PRO A 24 -10.59 11.20 17.56
C PRO A 24 -9.76 9.91 17.60
N LYS A 25 -8.85 9.76 16.65
CA LYS A 25 -8.01 8.58 16.45
C LYS A 25 -6.54 8.99 16.26
N ARG A 26 -5.64 8.09 16.60
CA ARG A 26 -4.21 8.18 16.27
C ARG A 26 -4.01 7.50 14.92
N ILE A 27 -3.65 8.28 13.91
CA ILE A 27 -3.56 7.83 12.52
C ILE A 27 -2.11 7.81 12.08
N GLY A 28 -1.58 6.63 11.84
CA GLY A 28 -0.31 6.43 11.16
C GLY A 28 -0.50 6.52 9.65
N ILE A 29 0.28 7.34 8.97
CA ILE A 29 0.10 7.61 7.55
C ILE A 29 1.33 7.13 6.78
N ASP A 30 1.11 6.22 5.85
CA ASP A 30 2.08 5.85 4.84
C ASP A 30 2.25 7.03 3.87
N ALA A 31 3.37 7.74 4.02
CA ALA A 31 3.62 8.96 3.28
C ALA A 31 3.66 8.74 1.77
N MET A 32 4.29 7.68 1.33
CA MET A 32 4.44 7.42 -0.10
C MET A 32 3.12 6.97 -0.72
N SER A 33 2.35 6.14 -0.02
CA SER A 33 1.01 5.74 -0.44
C SER A 33 0.11 6.97 -0.67
N LEU A 34 0.08 7.89 0.29
CA LEU A 34 -0.73 9.11 0.20
C LEU A 34 -0.25 10.03 -0.94
N LEU A 35 1.06 10.28 -1.03
CA LEU A 35 1.66 11.12 -2.08
C LEU A 35 1.40 10.56 -3.48
N TYR A 36 1.49 9.25 -3.66
CA TYR A 36 1.16 8.61 -4.93
C TYR A 36 -0.33 8.66 -5.24
N ARG A 37 -1.19 8.51 -4.23
CA ARG A 37 -2.65 8.60 -4.39
C ARG A 37 -3.08 9.97 -4.92
N PHE A 38 -2.50 11.04 -4.39
CA PHE A 38 -2.78 12.42 -4.77
C PHE A 38 -1.85 12.97 -5.86
N LYS A 39 -0.93 12.15 -6.41
CA LYS A 39 0.06 12.56 -7.43
C LYS A 39 0.87 13.80 -7.01
N GLY A 40 1.17 13.91 -5.73
CA GLY A 40 1.92 15.03 -5.17
C GLY A 40 1.15 16.34 -5.11
N ASP A 41 -0.17 16.33 -5.26
CA ASP A 41 -1.00 17.51 -5.02
C ASP A 41 -1.02 17.85 -3.53
N THR A 42 -0.02 18.61 -3.11
CA THR A 42 0.19 18.96 -1.68
C THR A 42 -0.98 19.78 -1.14
N LYS A 43 -1.60 20.63 -1.95
CA LYS A 43 -2.75 21.44 -1.55
C LYS A 43 -3.94 20.55 -1.12
N GLU A 44 -4.28 19.59 -1.94
CA GLU A 44 -5.35 18.63 -1.64
C GLU A 44 -5.01 17.79 -0.41
N ILE A 45 -3.74 17.34 -0.29
CA ILE A 45 -3.30 16.59 0.88
C ILE A 45 -3.43 17.45 2.14
N PHE A 46 -2.94 18.69 2.17
CA PHE A 46 -3.01 19.54 3.36
C PHE A 46 -4.43 19.98 3.70
N ASN A 47 -5.33 20.12 2.73
CA ASN A 47 -6.75 20.29 2.98
C ASN A 47 -7.31 19.08 3.75
N LEU A 48 -7.04 17.87 3.28
CA LEU A 48 -7.43 16.63 3.94
C LEU A 48 -6.88 16.54 5.37
N LEU A 49 -5.56 16.78 5.54
CA LEU A 49 -4.91 16.71 6.85
C LEU A 49 -5.46 17.75 7.84
N SER A 50 -5.77 18.95 7.36
CA SER A 50 -6.36 20.01 8.17
C SER A 50 -7.74 19.61 8.68
N GLU A 51 -8.58 19.05 7.83
CA GLU A 51 -9.90 18.55 8.23
C GLU A 51 -9.78 17.42 9.27
N LEU A 52 -8.88 16.47 9.08
CA LEU A 52 -8.63 15.40 10.05
C LEU A 52 -8.18 15.95 11.41
N LYS A 53 -7.29 16.96 11.40
CA LYS A 53 -6.85 17.63 12.63
C LYS A 53 -7.97 18.41 13.31
N ASN A 54 -8.83 19.08 12.55
CA ASN A 54 -9.95 19.89 13.09
C ASN A 54 -10.93 19.05 13.90
N VAL A 55 -11.12 17.79 13.57
CA VAL A 55 -11.97 16.86 14.36
C VAL A 55 -11.20 16.14 15.47
N GLY A 56 -9.93 16.50 15.68
CA GLY A 56 -9.12 16.00 16.79
C GLY A 56 -8.32 14.74 16.51
N HIS A 57 -8.24 14.27 15.26
CA HIS A 57 -7.34 13.17 14.94
C HIS A 57 -5.88 13.59 15.09
N LYS A 58 -5.07 12.68 15.62
CA LYS A 58 -3.63 12.84 15.74
C LYS A 58 -2.93 12.14 14.59
N LEU A 59 -2.18 12.88 13.79
CA LEU A 59 -1.59 12.42 12.53
C LEU A 59 -0.09 12.24 12.69
N PHE A 60 0.42 11.13 12.18
CA PHE A 60 1.83 10.79 12.20
C PHE A 60 2.25 10.17 10.86
N PHE A 61 3.27 10.75 10.21
CA PHE A 61 3.74 10.28 8.91
C PHE A 61 4.98 9.39 9.04
N VAL A 62 5.01 8.34 8.24
CA VAL A 62 6.19 7.51 8.06
C VAL A 62 6.60 7.51 6.59
N PHE A 63 7.85 7.87 6.32
CA PHE A 63 8.45 7.83 4.99
C PHE A 63 9.33 6.61 4.82
N ASP A 64 9.36 6.05 3.61
CA ASP A 64 10.30 5.00 3.25
C ASP A 64 11.75 5.46 3.39
N GLY A 65 12.57 4.53 3.86
CA GLY A 65 14.01 4.62 3.88
C GLY A 65 14.67 4.08 2.61
N LYS A 66 15.66 3.22 2.81
CA LYS A 66 16.30 2.47 1.74
C LYS A 66 15.58 1.13 1.58
N PRO A 67 15.07 0.80 0.38
CA PRO A 67 14.45 -0.50 0.17
C PRO A 67 15.44 -1.64 0.47
N PRO A 68 14.96 -2.78 0.97
CA PRO A 68 15.78 -3.99 1.15
C PRO A 68 16.41 -4.45 -0.17
N ALA A 69 17.54 -5.14 -0.08
CA ALA A 69 18.28 -5.61 -1.27
C ALA A 69 17.42 -6.57 -2.13
N GLU A 70 16.57 -7.34 -1.49
CA GLU A 70 15.65 -8.29 -2.14
C GLU A 70 14.65 -7.58 -3.08
N LYS A 71 14.31 -6.31 -2.80
CA LYS A 71 13.40 -5.48 -3.60
C LYS A 71 14.09 -4.66 -4.71
N GLU A 72 15.42 -4.69 -4.82
CA GLU A 72 16.13 -3.88 -5.82
C GLU A 72 15.64 -4.16 -7.25
N ARG A 73 15.39 -5.43 -7.56
CA ARG A 73 14.90 -5.86 -8.87
C ARG A 73 13.52 -5.33 -9.17
N GLU A 74 12.63 -5.31 -8.17
CA GLU A 74 11.29 -4.77 -8.28
C GLU A 74 11.30 -3.25 -8.45
N VAL A 75 12.11 -2.55 -7.63
CA VAL A 75 12.32 -1.10 -7.74
C VAL A 75 12.81 -0.74 -9.15
N GLN A 76 13.74 -1.51 -9.71
CA GLN A 76 14.23 -1.29 -11.07
C GLN A 76 13.12 -1.53 -12.10
N ASN A 77 12.37 -2.62 -11.99
CA ASN A 77 11.25 -2.90 -12.89
C ASN A 77 10.19 -1.78 -12.87
N ARG A 78 9.84 -1.27 -11.69
CA ARG A 78 8.91 -0.14 -11.55
C ARG A 78 9.46 1.12 -12.21
N LYS A 79 10.75 1.38 -12.08
CA LYS A 79 11.42 2.52 -12.73
C LYS A 79 11.38 2.41 -14.24
N ASP A 80 11.67 1.23 -14.78
CA ASP A 80 11.66 0.96 -16.22
C ASP A 80 10.23 1.11 -16.79
N GLN A 81 9.22 0.60 -16.08
CA GLN A 81 7.81 0.78 -16.46
C GLN A 81 7.39 2.25 -16.48
N LYS A 82 7.80 3.05 -15.49
CA LYS A 82 7.53 4.50 -15.45
C LYS A 82 8.21 5.22 -16.62
N THR A 83 9.45 4.87 -16.92
CA THR A 83 10.20 5.43 -18.05
C THR A 83 9.52 5.09 -19.39
N ALA A 84 9.12 3.83 -19.58
CA ALA A 84 8.40 3.40 -20.78
C ALA A 84 7.03 4.11 -20.92
N ALA A 85 6.30 4.26 -19.82
CA ALA A 85 5.04 5.00 -19.81
C ALA A 85 5.24 6.48 -20.17
N GLY A 86 6.29 7.12 -19.66
CA GLY A 86 6.65 8.50 -20.00
C GLY A 86 6.99 8.67 -21.49
N ALA A 87 7.81 7.79 -22.03
CA ALA A 87 8.14 7.80 -23.47
C ALA A 87 6.90 7.62 -24.36
N LYS A 88 5.99 6.73 -23.96
CA LYS A 88 4.72 6.53 -24.64
C LYS A 88 3.81 7.76 -24.56
N ALA A 89 3.73 8.41 -23.40
CA ALA A 89 2.98 9.64 -23.23
C ALA A 89 3.48 10.75 -24.15
N GLU A 90 4.80 10.98 -24.22
CA GLU A 90 5.40 11.96 -25.13
C GLU A 90 5.15 11.62 -26.60
N SER A 91 5.22 10.36 -27.00
CA SER A 91 4.90 9.94 -28.37
C SER A 91 3.44 10.24 -28.74
N ILE A 92 2.49 9.93 -27.85
CA ILE A 92 1.07 10.22 -28.08
C ILE A 92 0.83 11.74 -28.14
N LYS A 93 1.42 12.49 -27.21
CA LYS A 93 1.31 13.96 -27.17
C LYS A 93 1.85 14.60 -28.45
N SER A 94 3.02 14.17 -28.91
CA SER A 94 3.63 14.62 -30.16
C SER A 94 2.75 14.30 -31.36
N PHE A 95 2.18 13.09 -31.43
CA PHE A 95 1.26 12.73 -32.51
C PHE A 95 0.00 13.57 -32.51
N LEU A 96 -0.65 13.75 -31.33
CA LEU A 96 -1.86 14.59 -31.21
C LEU A 96 -1.63 16.08 -31.58
N GLY A 97 -0.41 16.56 -31.43
CA GLY A 97 -0.01 17.93 -31.85
C GLY A 97 0.51 18.05 -33.30
N SER A 98 0.44 16.98 -34.09
CA SER A 98 0.89 16.97 -35.48
C SER A 98 -0.28 17.12 -36.47
N GLU A 99 0.04 17.50 -37.72
CA GLU A 99 -0.94 17.54 -38.80
C GLU A 99 -1.67 16.19 -39.05
N ALA A 100 -0.99 15.09 -38.77
CA ALA A 100 -1.59 13.74 -38.82
C ALA A 100 -2.62 13.57 -37.70
N GLY A 101 -2.32 14.06 -36.51
CA GLY A 101 -3.26 14.08 -35.38
C GLY A 101 -4.50 14.92 -35.61
N ASP A 102 -4.41 15.99 -36.41
CA ASP A 102 -5.57 16.80 -36.73
C ASP A 102 -6.55 16.12 -37.70
N LYS A 103 -6.09 15.12 -38.44
CA LYS A 103 -6.87 14.39 -39.44
C LYS A 103 -7.57 13.12 -38.90
N ILE A 104 -7.37 12.76 -37.65
CA ILE A 104 -8.03 11.59 -37.05
C ILE A 104 -9.48 11.93 -36.68
N ASP A 105 -10.33 10.90 -36.66
CA ASP A 105 -11.71 11.01 -36.18
C ASP A 105 -11.79 11.24 -34.67
N ALA A 106 -12.92 11.78 -34.21
CA ALA A 106 -13.13 12.11 -32.80
C ALA A 106 -13.00 10.89 -31.85
N ALA A 107 -13.42 9.71 -32.29
CA ALA A 107 -13.35 8.50 -31.46
C ALA A 107 -11.88 8.07 -31.23
N THR A 108 -11.08 8.10 -32.29
CA THR A 108 -9.63 7.83 -32.22
C THR A 108 -8.93 8.86 -31.36
N ARG A 109 -9.27 10.15 -31.50
CA ARG A 109 -8.71 11.23 -30.66
C ARG A 109 -9.00 11.00 -29.19
N ASN A 110 -10.25 10.73 -28.81
CA ASN A 110 -10.65 10.44 -27.43
C ASN A 110 -9.89 9.22 -26.84
N LEU A 111 -9.70 8.17 -27.66
CA LEU A 111 -8.93 6.99 -27.22
C LEU A 111 -7.45 7.32 -26.95
N LEU A 112 -6.84 8.16 -27.80
CA LEU A 112 -5.46 8.59 -27.63
C LEU A 112 -5.31 9.53 -26.43
N GLU A 113 -6.24 10.45 -26.21
CA GLU A 113 -6.27 11.34 -25.04
C GLU A 113 -6.42 10.55 -23.74
N TYR A 114 -7.32 9.57 -23.70
CA TYR A 114 -7.44 8.64 -22.57
C TYR A 114 -6.12 7.85 -22.33
N SER A 115 -5.50 7.37 -23.43
CA SER A 115 -4.23 6.66 -23.36
C SER A 115 -3.10 7.57 -22.88
N LEU A 116 -3.08 8.84 -23.31
CA LEU A 116 -2.12 9.85 -22.86
C LEU A 116 -2.27 10.12 -21.37
N GLU A 117 -3.49 10.36 -20.90
CA GLU A 117 -3.77 10.56 -19.48
C GLU A 117 -3.30 9.36 -18.65
N ARG A 118 -3.64 8.15 -19.08
CA ARG A 118 -3.21 6.91 -18.42
C ARG A 118 -1.69 6.78 -18.35
N CYS A 119 -0.98 7.02 -19.47
CA CYS A 119 0.48 6.92 -19.52
C CYS A 119 1.15 8.02 -18.67
N THR A 120 0.63 9.25 -18.69
CA THR A 120 1.10 10.35 -17.84
C THR A 120 0.94 9.99 -16.36
N ASN A 121 -0.20 9.43 -15.99
CA ASN A 121 -0.46 8.98 -14.63
C ASN A 121 0.49 7.86 -14.18
N GLN A 122 0.81 6.92 -15.07
CA GLN A 122 1.74 5.82 -14.79
C GLN A 122 3.20 6.26 -14.71
N SER A 123 3.60 7.29 -15.47
CA SER A 123 4.96 7.83 -15.46
C SER A 123 5.25 8.74 -14.26
N TRP A 124 4.22 9.21 -13.55
CA TRP A 124 4.39 10.11 -12.43
C TRP A 124 5.27 9.49 -11.33
N HIS A 125 6.19 10.27 -10.79
CA HIS A 125 7.04 9.86 -9.68
C HIS A 125 7.35 11.05 -8.76
N MET A 126 7.49 10.76 -7.48
CA MET A 126 7.91 11.73 -6.48
C MET A 126 9.42 11.99 -6.61
N THR A 127 9.80 13.24 -6.84
CA THR A 127 11.22 13.63 -6.82
C THR A 127 11.74 13.78 -5.39
N ARG A 128 13.06 13.79 -5.23
CA ARG A 128 13.68 14.04 -3.92
C ARG A 128 13.33 15.42 -3.39
N ASP A 129 13.31 16.44 -4.25
CA ASP A 129 13.04 17.82 -3.87
C ASP A 129 11.57 18.02 -3.50
N SER A 130 10.64 17.44 -4.28
CA SER A 130 9.22 17.47 -3.94
C SER A 130 8.93 16.78 -2.60
N ARG A 131 9.62 15.66 -2.31
CA ARG A 131 9.49 14.98 -1.02
C ARG A 131 10.03 15.83 0.13
N ARG A 132 11.17 16.52 -0.06
CA ARG A 132 11.69 17.45 0.93
C ARG A 132 10.71 18.59 1.19
N ALA A 133 10.24 19.25 0.14
CA ALA A 133 9.27 20.32 0.26
C ALA A 133 8.02 19.86 1.04
N PHE A 134 7.53 18.66 0.78
CA PHE A 134 6.40 18.10 1.52
C PHE A 134 6.74 17.88 3.01
N GLN A 135 7.94 17.41 3.33
CA GLN A 135 8.41 17.23 4.71
C GLN A 135 8.52 18.58 5.45
N ASP A 136 9.00 19.62 4.77
CA ASP A 136 9.08 20.98 5.33
C ASP A 136 7.67 21.55 5.59
N GLU A 137 6.73 21.28 4.69
CA GLU A 137 5.31 21.63 4.87
C GLU A 137 4.67 20.89 6.07
N LEU A 138 4.91 19.59 6.22
CA LEU A 138 4.44 18.84 7.40
C LEU A 138 4.95 19.47 8.70
N TRP A 139 6.22 19.89 8.70
CA TRP A 139 6.83 20.59 9.85
C TRP A 139 6.11 21.91 10.14
N ASN A 140 5.86 22.72 9.12
CA ASN A 140 5.16 24.00 9.24
C ASN A 140 3.73 23.83 9.78
N HIS A 141 3.08 22.72 9.45
CA HIS A 141 1.74 22.37 9.94
C HIS A 141 1.75 21.63 11.29
N SER A 142 2.92 21.51 11.95
CA SER A 142 3.08 20.77 13.21
C SER A 142 2.55 19.32 13.11
N ILE A 143 2.82 18.66 12.00
CA ILE A 143 2.51 17.25 11.80
C ILE A 143 3.82 16.46 11.89
N PRO A 144 3.98 15.61 12.91
CA PRO A 144 5.21 14.85 13.08
C PRO A 144 5.39 13.81 11.98
N TYR A 145 6.65 13.59 11.61
CA TYR A 145 7.02 12.53 10.68
C TYR A 145 8.34 11.89 11.02
N VAL A 146 8.51 10.67 10.61
CA VAL A 146 9.79 9.95 10.66
C VAL A 146 10.14 9.36 9.31
N LYS A 147 11.40 9.00 9.17
CA LYS A 147 11.90 8.22 8.05
C LYS A 147 12.35 6.86 8.57
N SER A 148 11.75 5.79 8.07
CA SER A 148 12.21 4.44 8.31
C SER A 148 13.64 4.25 7.77
N LEU A 149 14.37 3.30 8.30
CA LEU A 149 15.65 2.84 7.72
C LEU A 149 15.41 1.90 6.52
N SER A 150 14.25 1.21 6.52
CA SER A 150 13.77 0.32 5.48
C SER A 150 12.48 0.87 4.85
N GLU A 151 11.38 0.19 4.99
CA GLU A 151 10.07 0.56 4.47
C GLU A 151 9.19 1.18 5.57
N ALA A 152 8.21 1.99 5.19
CA ALA A 152 7.30 2.64 6.12
C ALA A 152 6.35 1.65 6.79
N ASP A 153 6.00 0.59 6.06
CA ASP A 153 5.11 -0.47 6.53
C ASP A 153 5.67 -1.20 7.76
N ASP A 154 6.97 -1.52 7.82
CA ASP A 154 7.60 -2.10 9.01
C ASP A 154 7.26 -1.29 10.29
N VAL A 155 7.40 0.04 10.19
CA VAL A 155 7.17 0.94 11.33
C VAL A 155 5.70 1.06 11.70
N LEU A 156 4.83 1.21 10.70
CA LEU A 156 3.40 1.39 10.93
C LEU A 156 2.73 0.12 11.45
N ILE A 157 3.15 -1.06 10.98
CA ILE A 157 2.67 -2.34 11.48
C ILE A 157 3.03 -2.52 12.95
N ASP A 158 4.29 -2.26 13.32
CA ASP A 158 4.75 -2.35 14.71
C ASP A 158 4.02 -1.37 15.63
N LEU A 159 3.82 -0.11 15.19
CA LEU A 159 3.05 0.88 15.95
C LEU A 159 1.60 0.45 16.14
N SER A 160 0.99 -0.15 15.13
CA SER A 160 -0.36 -0.71 15.21
C SER A 160 -0.42 -1.90 16.16
N ALA A 161 0.51 -2.84 16.06
CA ALA A 161 0.59 -4.01 16.93
C ALA A 161 0.84 -3.63 18.40
N ALA A 162 1.63 -2.57 18.63
CA ALA A 162 1.89 -2.03 19.97
C ALA A 162 0.72 -1.19 20.52
N GLY A 163 -0.38 -1.04 19.77
CA GLY A 163 -1.53 -0.20 20.17
C GLY A 163 -1.21 1.29 20.26
N LYS A 164 -0.13 1.76 19.58
CA LYS A 164 0.29 3.16 19.57
C LYS A 164 -0.43 4.00 18.52
N ILE A 165 -0.90 3.38 17.46
CA ILE A 165 -1.81 3.96 16.48
C ILE A 165 -3.05 3.11 16.37
N ASP A 166 -4.19 3.74 16.08
CA ASP A 166 -5.50 3.08 15.98
C ASP A 166 -5.80 2.69 14.53
N ILE A 167 -5.24 3.46 13.58
CA ILE A 167 -5.56 3.37 12.16
C ILE A 167 -4.28 3.56 11.35
N VAL A 168 -4.13 2.79 10.28
CA VAL A 168 -3.14 3.07 9.22
C VAL A 168 -3.87 3.63 8.00
N LEU A 169 -3.47 4.83 7.57
CA LEU A 169 -3.97 5.45 6.35
C LEU A 169 -3.01 5.12 5.21
N THR A 170 -3.46 4.25 4.32
CA THR A 170 -2.67 3.72 3.20
C THR A 170 -3.57 3.22 2.07
N THR A 171 -3.03 2.99 0.89
CA THR A 171 -3.70 2.26 -0.20
C THR A 171 -3.17 0.84 -0.36
N ASP A 172 -2.24 0.44 0.49
CA ASP A 172 -1.63 -0.87 0.44
C ASP A 172 -2.39 -1.87 1.33
N MET A 173 -2.71 -3.02 0.76
CA MET A 173 -3.46 -4.07 1.45
C MET A 173 -2.58 -5.03 2.25
N ASP A 174 -1.26 -4.96 2.08
CA ASP A 174 -0.33 -5.84 2.78
C ASP A 174 -0.36 -5.61 4.29
N TYR A 175 -0.72 -4.40 4.73
CA TYR A 175 -0.95 -4.08 6.13
C TYR A 175 -1.99 -4.97 6.81
N ILE A 176 -3.10 -5.32 6.11
CA ILE A 176 -4.12 -6.20 6.70
C ILE A 176 -3.60 -7.63 6.86
N LEU A 177 -2.77 -8.09 5.91
CA LEU A 177 -2.12 -9.39 5.97
C LEU A 177 -1.12 -9.46 7.13
N ALA A 178 -0.43 -8.35 7.41
CA ALA A 178 0.51 -8.24 8.52
C ALA A 178 -0.16 -8.07 9.89
N GLY A 179 -1.49 -7.97 9.95
CA GLY A 179 -2.24 -7.91 11.21
C GLY A 179 -2.62 -6.52 11.69
N THR A 180 -2.52 -5.50 10.82
CA THR A 180 -2.99 -4.14 11.15
C THR A 180 -4.50 -4.14 11.40
N GLY A 181 -4.93 -3.62 12.55
CA GLY A 181 -6.31 -3.71 13.01
C GLY A 181 -7.31 -2.96 12.12
N THR A 182 -6.98 -1.73 11.72
CA THR A 182 -7.87 -0.89 10.89
C THR A 182 -7.08 -0.15 9.82
N LEU A 183 -7.55 -0.24 8.58
CA LEU A 183 -7.05 0.54 7.45
C LEU A 183 -8.07 1.58 7.03
N TRP A 184 -7.59 2.78 6.74
CA TRP A 184 -8.32 3.80 6.02
C TRP A 184 -7.69 4.06 4.65
N ILE A 185 -8.51 3.98 3.60
CA ILE A 185 -8.09 4.12 2.22
C ILE A 185 -8.81 5.31 1.60
N PRO A 186 -8.12 6.39 1.20
CA PRO A 186 -8.75 7.51 0.50
C PRO A 186 -9.39 7.05 -0.81
N THR A 187 -10.71 7.31 -1.00
CA THR A 187 -11.43 6.84 -2.20
C THR A 187 -11.07 7.64 -3.44
N LYS A 188 -11.15 8.98 -3.33
CA LYS A 188 -10.79 9.93 -4.38
C LYS A 188 -10.08 11.13 -3.76
N LYS A 189 -9.27 11.81 -4.56
CA LYS A 189 -8.53 12.96 -4.07
C LYS A 189 -9.41 14.17 -3.73
N ASP A 190 -10.58 14.28 -4.34
CA ASP A 190 -11.55 15.39 -4.20
C ASP A 190 -12.73 15.07 -3.28
N THR A 191 -12.76 13.87 -2.68
CA THR A 191 -13.83 13.44 -1.79
C THR A 191 -13.33 13.14 -0.39
N PHE A 192 -14.15 13.47 0.60
CA PHE A 192 -13.87 13.25 2.02
C PHE A 192 -14.44 11.92 2.54
N PHE A 193 -14.53 10.92 1.67
CA PHE A 193 -14.96 9.58 2.07
C PHE A 193 -13.80 8.61 1.96
N PHE A 194 -13.64 7.80 2.99
CA PHE A 194 -12.65 6.74 3.05
C PHE A 194 -13.34 5.38 3.00
N GLU A 195 -12.63 4.41 2.48
CA GLU A 195 -12.97 3.02 2.70
C GLU A 195 -12.24 2.58 3.97
N GLU A 196 -13.00 2.09 4.94
CA GLU A 196 -12.47 1.46 6.15
C GLU A 196 -12.52 -0.05 5.99
N ILE A 197 -11.42 -0.71 6.35
CA ILE A 197 -11.34 -2.16 6.47
C ILE A 197 -10.89 -2.49 7.88
N GLN A 198 -11.68 -3.30 8.58
CA GLN A 198 -11.33 -3.83 9.90
C GLN A 198 -10.87 -5.27 9.78
N LEU A 199 -9.70 -5.59 10.34
CA LEU A 199 -9.15 -6.94 10.34
C LEU A 199 -10.11 -7.94 10.98
N THR A 200 -10.75 -7.57 12.06
CA THR A 200 -11.73 -8.41 12.76
C THR A 200 -12.89 -8.83 11.86
N ASP A 201 -13.37 -7.93 11.01
CA ASP A 201 -14.45 -8.22 10.07
C ASP A 201 -14.00 -9.21 9.00
N VAL A 202 -12.78 -9.01 8.48
CA VAL A 202 -12.17 -9.91 7.49
C VAL A 202 -11.98 -11.31 8.10
N LEU A 203 -11.36 -11.42 9.27
CA LEU A 203 -11.11 -12.70 9.93
C LEU A 203 -12.42 -13.44 10.26
N THR A 204 -13.41 -12.72 10.78
CA THR A 204 -14.71 -13.29 11.13
C THR A 204 -15.47 -13.72 9.88
N GLY A 205 -15.53 -12.85 8.88
CA GLY A 205 -16.30 -13.12 7.65
C GLY A 205 -15.69 -14.23 6.80
N GLU A 206 -14.37 -14.34 6.76
CA GLU A 206 -13.67 -15.42 6.07
C GLU A 206 -13.54 -16.72 6.90
N GLY A 207 -13.78 -16.64 8.22
CA GLY A 207 -13.56 -17.77 9.14
C GLY A 207 -12.10 -18.16 9.24
N LEU A 208 -11.17 -17.21 9.15
CA LEU A 208 -9.73 -17.43 9.14
C LEU A 208 -9.08 -16.92 10.42
N THR A 209 -7.96 -17.55 10.78
CA THR A 209 -7.00 -16.97 11.71
C THR A 209 -6.12 -15.95 10.99
N GLN A 210 -5.43 -15.07 11.75
CA GLN A 210 -4.46 -14.14 11.19
C GLN A 210 -3.35 -14.88 10.40
N ALA A 211 -2.87 -16.00 10.89
CA ALA A 211 -1.87 -16.81 10.18
C ALA A 211 -2.41 -17.37 8.85
N ALA A 212 -3.65 -17.86 8.84
CA ALA A 212 -4.27 -18.36 7.62
C ALA A 212 -4.58 -17.21 6.61
N LEU A 213 -4.91 -16.01 7.10
CA LEU A 213 -5.07 -14.82 6.25
C LEU A 213 -3.75 -14.43 5.57
N LEU A 214 -2.64 -14.44 6.32
CA LEU A 214 -1.31 -14.22 5.76
C LEU A 214 -0.97 -15.27 4.68
N ASP A 215 -1.20 -16.54 4.97
CA ASP A 215 -0.99 -17.63 4.03
C ASP A 215 -1.85 -17.49 2.76
N ALA A 216 -3.11 -17.04 2.89
CA ALA A 216 -3.95 -16.73 1.74
C ALA A 216 -3.33 -15.62 0.86
N GLY A 217 -2.81 -14.56 1.49
CA GLY A 217 -2.10 -13.48 0.79
C GLY A 217 -0.85 -13.98 0.06
N LEU A 218 -0.05 -14.82 0.70
CA LEU A 218 1.13 -15.45 0.11
C LEU A 218 0.79 -16.29 -1.13
N LEU A 219 -0.32 -17.06 -1.07
CA LEU A 219 -0.82 -17.83 -2.21
C LEU A 219 -1.33 -16.95 -3.35
N CYS A 220 -1.94 -15.79 -3.07
CA CYS A 220 -2.34 -14.83 -4.10
C CYS A 220 -1.11 -14.25 -4.85
N GLY A 221 0.06 -14.34 -4.28
CA GLY A 221 1.32 -13.80 -4.79
C GLY A 221 1.59 -12.39 -4.33
N THR A 222 2.71 -12.22 -3.63
CA THR A 222 3.23 -10.92 -3.20
C THR A 222 4.19 -10.36 -4.25
N GLU A 223 4.36 -9.04 -4.25
CA GLU A 223 5.30 -8.37 -5.16
C GLU A 223 6.75 -8.84 -4.96
N GLU A 224 7.11 -9.24 -3.74
CA GLU A 224 8.45 -9.73 -3.38
C GLU A 224 8.78 -11.07 -4.04
N ARG A 225 7.76 -11.84 -4.43
CA ARG A 225 7.89 -13.13 -5.10
C ARG A 225 7.47 -13.07 -6.57
N ALA A 226 7.83 -12.01 -7.27
CA ALA A 226 7.47 -11.79 -8.68
C ALA A 226 7.88 -12.93 -9.64
N ALA A 227 8.72 -13.86 -9.20
CA ALA A 227 9.13 -15.05 -9.96
C ALA A 227 8.06 -16.16 -9.98
N ALA A 228 7.11 -16.15 -9.03
CA ALA A 228 6.04 -17.15 -8.95
C ALA A 228 4.69 -16.48 -9.19
N LYS A 229 3.97 -16.94 -10.19
CA LYS A 229 2.60 -16.47 -10.45
C LYS A 229 1.68 -17.04 -9.36
N GLY A 230 1.13 -16.14 -8.52
CA GLY A 230 0.15 -16.53 -7.52
C GLY A 230 -1.15 -17.07 -8.11
N ILE A 231 -1.90 -17.79 -7.28
CA ILE A 231 -3.23 -18.27 -7.65
C ILE A 231 -4.29 -17.20 -7.39
N PRO A 232 -5.49 -17.28 -8.02
CA PRO A 232 -6.59 -16.34 -7.75
C PRO A 232 -6.97 -16.31 -6.26
N CYS A 233 -7.30 -15.11 -5.73
CA CYS A 233 -7.58 -14.94 -4.30
C CYS A 233 -8.77 -15.79 -3.82
N ASP A 234 -9.83 -15.94 -4.61
CA ASP A 234 -10.96 -16.80 -4.27
C ASP A 234 -10.53 -18.25 -4.00
N LYS A 235 -9.61 -18.77 -4.82
CA LYS A 235 -9.03 -20.09 -4.66
C LYS A 235 -8.10 -20.16 -3.45
N ALA A 236 -7.24 -19.16 -3.26
CA ALA A 236 -6.32 -19.07 -2.11
C ALA A 236 -7.08 -19.07 -0.78
N PHE A 237 -8.08 -18.21 -0.67
CA PHE A 237 -8.92 -18.12 0.52
C PHE A 237 -9.74 -19.40 0.76
N THR A 238 -10.22 -20.05 -0.31
CA THR A 238 -10.90 -21.35 -0.21
C THR A 238 -9.97 -22.42 0.37
N TYR A 239 -8.72 -22.46 -0.08
CA TYR A 239 -7.74 -23.40 0.49
C TYR A 239 -7.48 -23.11 1.98
N MET A 240 -7.34 -21.86 2.36
CA MET A 240 -7.10 -21.51 3.76
C MET A 240 -8.30 -21.83 4.66
N ARG A 241 -9.53 -21.61 4.20
CA ARG A 241 -10.73 -22.05 4.93
C ARG A 241 -10.78 -23.58 5.15
N TYR A 242 -10.29 -24.34 4.18
CA TYR A 242 -10.37 -25.81 4.25
C TYR A 242 -9.16 -26.45 4.96
N TYR A 243 -7.95 -25.97 4.68
CA TYR A 243 -6.72 -26.58 5.16
C TYR A 243 -6.09 -25.84 6.34
N GLY A 244 -6.34 -24.55 6.50
CA GLY A 244 -5.83 -23.71 7.60
C GLY A 244 -4.40 -23.20 7.41
N SER A 245 -3.56 -23.84 6.61
CA SER A 245 -2.18 -23.41 6.35
C SER A 245 -1.66 -23.91 4.99
N ILE A 246 -0.60 -23.29 4.47
CA ILE A 246 0.07 -23.71 3.23
C ILE A 246 0.65 -25.13 3.39
N GLU A 247 1.25 -25.45 4.54
CA GLU A 247 1.81 -26.80 4.81
C GLU A 247 0.73 -27.87 4.73
N ALA A 248 -0.46 -27.60 5.26
CA ALA A 248 -1.58 -28.52 5.18
C ALA A 248 -2.07 -28.70 3.73
N VAL A 249 -2.02 -27.66 2.92
CA VAL A 249 -2.28 -27.73 1.47
C VAL A 249 -1.26 -28.62 0.77
N LEU A 250 0.04 -28.43 1.06
CA LEU A 250 1.14 -29.20 0.46
C LEU A 250 1.10 -30.69 0.85
N ASN A 251 0.71 -30.99 2.08
CA ASN A 251 0.56 -32.36 2.61
C ASN A 251 -0.75 -33.04 2.18
N GLY A 252 -1.73 -32.26 1.74
CA GLY A 252 -2.99 -32.75 1.23
C GLY A 252 -2.93 -33.32 -0.20
N ASN A 253 -4.05 -33.87 -0.67
CA ASN A 253 -4.18 -34.36 -2.06
C ASN A 253 -4.34 -33.25 -3.10
N VAL A 254 -3.89 -32.04 -2.79
CA VAL A 254 -3.97 -30.90 -3.71
C VAL A 254 -2.91 -31.05 -4.80
N ARG A 255 -3.37 -31.26 -6.03
CA ARG A 255 -2.51 -31.39 -7.23
C ARG A 255 -2.29 -30.02 -7.90
N ASP A 256 -2.18 -28.97 -7.12
CA ASP A 256 -1.94 -27.62 -7.65
C ASP A 256 -0.45 -27.42 -7.88
N LEU A 257 -0.05 -27.53 -9.13
CA LEU A 257 1.34 -27.37 -9.55
C LEU A 257 1.87 -25.95 -9.26
N GLU A 258 1.00 -24.94 -9.34
CA GLU A 258 1.39 -23.54 -9.08
C GLU A 258 1.81 -23.37 -7.61
N ILE A 259 1.04 -23.92 -6.65
CA ILE A 259 1.38 -23.87 -5.22
C ILE A 259 2.70 -24.59 -4.93
N ARG A 260 2.89 -25.78 -5.51
CA ARG A 260 4.12 -26.56 -5.32
C ARG A 260 5.35 -25.92 -5.96
N GLN A 261 5.17 -25.13 -7.01
CA GLN A 261 6.24 -24.31 -7.60
C GLN A 261 6.55 -23.08 -6.74
N MET A 262 5.54 -22.48 -6.11
CA MET A 262 5.73 -21.36 -5.20
C MET A 262 6.41 -21.78 -3.89
N PHE A 263 6.01 -22.92 -3.36
CA PHE A 263 6.42 -23.45 -2.07
C PHE A 263 6.87 -24.91 -2.22
N PRO A 264 8.11 -25.17 -2.64
CA PRO A 264 8.61 -26.52 -2.84
C PRO A 264 8.71 -27.31 -1.51
N ASP A 265 8.89 -26.62 -0.40
CA ASP A 265 9.05 -27.19 0.94
C ASP A 265 8.58 -26.22 2.05
N ALA A 266 8.63 -26.69 3.30
CA ALA A 266 8.23 -25.89 4.46
C ALA A 266 9.18 -24.70 4.71
N GLU A 267 10.46 -24.80 4.36
CA GLU A 267 11.44 -23.72 4.51
C GLU A 267 11.09 -22.55 3.61
N ALA A 268 10.63 -22.82 2.38
CA ALA A 268 10.15 -21.81 1.46
C ALA A 268 8.90 -21.09 1.98
N VAL A 269 8.02 -21.79 2.71
CA VAL A 269 6.84 -21.20 3.37
C VAL A 269 7.28 -20.26 4.51
N GLU A 270 8.14 -20.74 5.42
CA GLU A 270 8.63 -19.94 6.54
C GLU A 270 9.43 -18.71 6.06
N SER A 271 10.27 -18.87 5.04
CA SER A 271 10.98 -17.75 4.42
C SER A 271 10.01 -16.70 3.88
N ALA A 272 8.90 -17.13 3.25
CA ALA A 272 7.87 -16.21 2.77
C ALA A 272 7.14 -15.49 3.89
N ARG A 273 6.79 -16.18 4.97
CA ARG A 273 6.17 -15.56 6.14
C ARG A 273 7.11 -14.56 6.81
N ALA A 274 8.41 -14.87 6.87
CA ALA A 274 9.41 -13.98 7.45
C ALA A 274 9.52 -12.64 6.70
N THR A 275 9.35 -12.64 5.38
CA THR A 275 9.38 -11.38 4.59
C THR A 275 8.16 -10.48 4.86
N CYS A 276 7.06 -11.05 5.34
CA CYS A 276 5.83 -10.30 5.68
C CYS A 276 5.72 -9.95 7.17
N ARG A 277 6.69 -10.33 8.00
CA ARG A 277 6.75 -9.97 9.43
C ARG A 277 7.71 -8.82 9.62
N PRO A 278 7.27 -7.71 10.19
CA PRO A 278 8.18 -6.62 10.51
C PRO A 278 9.22 -7.13 11.52
N ALA A 279 10.50 -6.98 11.19
CA ALA A 279 11.57 -7.26 12.13
C ALA A 279 11.86 -5.98 12.90
N GLU A 280 11.54 -5.94 14.21
CA GLU A 280 11.91 -4.91 15.18
C GLU A 280 12.11 -3.49 14.57
N ALA A 281 11.02 -2.87 14.11
CA ALA A 281 11.06 -1.60 13.38
C ALA A 281 11.66 -0.44 14.20
N TYR A 282 11.53 -0.50 15.53
CA TYR A 282 12.17 0.49 16.41
C TYR A 282 13.71 0.50 16.31
N ALA A 283 14.32 -0.66 16.08
CA ALA A 283 15.77 -0.74 15.83
C ALA A 283 16.18 -0.15 14.48
N ARG A 284 15.23 0.07 13.58
CA ARG A 284 15.44 0.60 12.23
C ARG A 284 15.17 2.09 12.07
N MET A 285 14.79 2.79 13.15
CA MET A 285 14.64 4.24 13.13
C MET A 285 15.97 4.95 13.37
N ARG A 286 16.14 6.14 12.79
CA ARG A 286 17.25 7.01 13.16
C ARG A 286 17.07 7.50 14.60
N PRO A 287 18.15 7.59 15.40
CA PRO A 287 18.05 7.97 16.81
C PRO A 287 17.33 9.30 17.06
N ASP A 288 17.58 10.31 16.21
CA ASP A 288 16.95 11.63 16.26
C ASP A 288 15.44 11.59 15.93
N HIS A 289 15.02 10.62 15.14
CA HIS A 289 13.60 10.39 14.83
C HIS A 289 12.92 9.56 15.92
N LEU A 290 13.63 8.67 16.57
CA LEU A 290 13.09 7.84 17.66
C LEU A 290 12.64 8.69 18.86
N GLU A 291 13.38 9.72 19.25
CA GLU A 291 12.96 10.64 20.31
C GLU A 291 11.66 11.36 19.95
N ARG A 292 11.55 11.92 18.76
CA ARG A 292 10.33 12.61 18.30
C ARG A 292 9.12 11.68 18.25
N VAL A 293 9.33 10.42 17.85
CA VAL A 293 8.27 9.40 17.89
C VAL A 293 7.85 9.13 19.32
N LYS A 294 8.79 8.97 20.25
CA LYS A 294 8.50 8.77 21.67
C LYS A 294 7.74 9.95 22.24
N GLU A 295 8.23 11.19 22.05
CA GLU A 295 7.53 12.40 22.51
C GLU A 295 6.11 12.49 21.96
N PHE A 296 5.92 12.19 20.67
CA PHE A 296 4.59 12.15 20.07
C PHE A 296 3.72 11.04 20.65
N LEU A 297 4.26 9.83 20.81
CA LEU A 297 3.54 8.69 21.35
C LEU A 297 3.24 8.84 22.85
N ASP A 298 4.13 9.49 23.62
CA ASP A 298 3.96 9.77 25.05
C ASP A 298 2.98 10.94 25.26
N SER A 299 2.77 11.79 24.24
CA SER A 299 1.74 12.84 24.22
C SER A 299 0.33 12.34 23.92
N LEU A 300 0.19 11.06 23.66
CA LEU A 300 -1.05 10.35 23.32
C LEU A 300 -1.66 9.65 24.53
#